data_3647649f3942521623490eb95b90b102
#
_entry.id   3647649f3942521623490eb95b90b102
#
_cell.length_a   1.000
_cell.length_b   1.000
_cell.length_c   1.000
_cell.angle_alpha   90.00
_cell.angle_beta   90.00
_cell.angle_gamma   90.00
#
_symmetry.space_group_name_H-M   'P 1'
#
loop_
_entity.id
_entity.type
_entity.pdbx_description
1 polymer ?
#
loop_
_entity_poly.entity_id
_entity_poly.type
_entity_poly.pdbx_seq_one_letter_code
_entity_poly.pdbx_strand_id
1 'polypeptide(L)'
;MSRRVVYFILNGIHTNPAQTDGWVDEAATLLNRQTPDYVKPEKFEYYTTALTRRLFQTRRAEKLLHKALGYAEDGWTVRMIGHSNGCDLIARVALAAAKKQIPTLRLDSVHLIAPAAEDADFAQAVQCGAIRRVHIYGSANDKALQAAGLSAKLLNFVGLGFGSLGLRGKALADRFPGRVFDHSRDHYGHSTWIGLALPGTVREILEHDEILIP
;
A
#
# COMPACT_ATOMS: atom_id res chain seq x y z
N MET A 1 6.80 -21.12 17.97
CA MET A 1 7.04 -21.12 16.50
C MET A 1 6.83 -19.70 16.00
N SER A 2 7.82 -19.12 15.33
CA SER A 2 7.69 -17.80 14.71
C SER A 2 6.64 -17.87 13.58
N ARG A 3 5.73 -16.89 13.57
CA ARG A 3 4.65 -16.82 12.57
C ARG A 3 5.23 -16.41 11.22
N ARG A 4 5.02 -17.21 10.17
CA ARG A 4 5.48 -16.87 8.81
C ARG A 4 4.77 -15.62 8.31
N VAL A 5 5.52 -14.69 7.72
CA VAL A 5 5.02 -13.39 7.23
C VAL A 5 5.34 -13.23 5.75
N VAL A 6 4.37 -12.83 4.95
CA VAL A 6 4.59 -12.41 3.56
C VAL A 6 4.29 -10.93 3.41
N TYR A 7 5.20 -10.18 2.79
CA TYR A 7 5.01 -8.80 2.37
C TYR A 7 4.78 -8.74 0.86
N PHE A 8 3.59 -8.39 0.44
CA PHE A 8 3.36 -8.01 -0.95
C PHE A 8 3.80 -6.58 -1.18
N ILE A 9 4.66 -6.35 -2.19
CA ILE A 9 5.17 -5.03 -2.55
C ILE A 9 4.54 -4.62 -3.88
N LEU A 10 3.84 -3.47 -3.87
CA LEU A 10 3.05 -2.98 -5.00
C LEU A 10 3.54 -1.62 -5.46
N ASN A 11 3.82 -1.49 -6.74
CA ASN A 11 4.21 -0.23 -7.36
C ASN A 11 3.02 0.72 -7.62
N GLY A 12 3.37 1.95 -8.02
CA GLY A 12 2.42 2.97 -8.47
C GLY A 12 2.10 2.90 -9.97
N ILE A 13 1.69 4.04 -10.51
CA ILE A 13 1.52 4.23 -11.95
C ILE A 13 2.88 4.45 -12.60
N HIS A 14 3.18 3.71 -13.66
CA HIS A 14 4.35 3.93 -14.50
C HIS A 14 4.05 5.01 -15.54
N THR A 15 4.84 6.07 -15.51
CA THR A 15 4.82 7.10 -16.54
C THR A 15 5.77 6.74 -17.69
N ASN A 16 6.74 5.88 -17.46
CA ASN A 16 7.70 5.41 -18.45
C ASN A 16 7.93 3.89 -18.27
N PRO A 17 7.73 3.05 -19.32
CA PRO A 17 7.99 1.61 -19.26
C PRO A 17 9.45 1.23 -18.95
N ALA A 18 10.41 2.14 -19.25
CA ALA A 18 11.82 1.96 -18.94
C ALA A 18 12.18 2.34 -17.48
N GLN A 19 11.32 3.05 -16.78
CA GLN A 19 11.39 3.28 -15.35
C GLN A 19 10.68 2.14 -14.63
N THR A 20 11.16 0.94 -14.86
CA THR A 20 10.69 -0.23 -14.13
C THR A 20 11.01 -0.08 -12.66
N ASP A 21 10.20 -0.56 -11.87
CA ASP A 21 10.04 -0.91 -10.47
C ASP A 21 11.32 -1.13 -9.64
N GLY A 22 12.41 -0.43 -9.96
CA GLY A 22 13.69 -0.56 -9.25
C GLY A 22 13.54 -0.46 -7.74
N TRP A 23 12.59 0.36 -7.27
CA TRP A 23 12.32 0.44 -5.84
C TRP A 23 11.66 -0.83 -5.28
N VAL A 24 10.82 -1.54 -6.06
CA VAL A 24 10.19 -2.80 -5.63
C VAL A 24 11.25 -3.89 -5.46
N ASP A 25 12.20 -3.97 -6.40
CA ASP A 25 13.31 -4.90 -6.34
C ASP A 25 14.27 -4.56 -5.19
N GLU A 26 14.55 -3.28 -5.00
CA GLU A 26 15.39 -2.80 -3.91
C GLU A 26 14.71 -3.03 -2.55
N ALA A 27 13.42 -2.74 -2.41
CA ALA A 27 12.66 -3.01 -1.19
C ALA A 27 12.62 -4.50 -0.87
N ALA A 28 12.39 -5.36 -1.86
CA ALA A 28 12.43 -6.81 -1.68
C ALA A 28 13.83 -7.29 -1.24
N THR A 29 14.88 -6.73 -1.83
CA THR A 29 16.26 -7.03 -1.44
C THR A 29 16.56 -6.58 -0.01
N LEU A 30 16.13 -5.37 0.37
CA LEU A 30 16.29 -4.84 1.73
C LEU A 30 15.54 -5.69 2.75
N LEU A 31 14.29 -6.06 2.46
CA LEU A 31 13.51 -6.96 3.30
C LEU A 31 14.24 -8.30 3.49
N ASN A 32 14.67 -8.95 2.42
CA ASN A 32 15.41 -10.22 2.50
C ASN A 32 16.71 -10.12 3.32
N ARG A 33 17.39 -8.97 3.28
CA ARG A 33 18.65 -8.77 4.03
C ARG A 33 18.43 -8.44 5.51
N GLN A 34 17.31 -7.82 5.84
CA GLN A 34 17.04 -7.27 7.16
C GLN A 34 16.05 -8.10 7.98
N THR A 35 15.56 -9.21 7.42
CA THR A 35 14.57 -10.04 8.09
C THR A 35 14.98 -11.49 8.21
N PRO A 36 14.49 -12.20 9.23
CA PRO A 36 14.68 -13.65 9.34
C PRO A 36 13.98 -14.44 8.22
N ASP A 37 14.39 -15.70 8.02
CA ASP A 37 13.89 -16.60 6.97
C ASP A 37 12.36 -16.86 7.00
N TYR A 38 11.69 -16.57 8.11
CA TYR A 38 10.22 -16.68 8.19
C TYR A 38 9.48 -15.50 7.56
N VAL A 39 10.19 -14.48 7.07
CA VAL A 39 9.64 -13.32 6.35
C VAL A 39 9.96 -13.43 4.87
N LYS A 40 8.95 -13.34 4.03
CA LYS A 40 9.08 -13.44 2.57
C LYS A 40 8.59 -12.16 1.89
N PRO A 41 9.42 -11.41 1.16
CA PRO A 41 8.95 -10.40 0.24
C PRO A 41 8.41 -11.05 -1.03
N GLU A 42 7.24 -10.57 -1.48
CA GLU A 42 6.56 -11.02 -2.68
C GLU A 42 6.25 -9.83 -3.57
N LYS A 43 6.92 -9.73 -4.71
CA LYS A 43 6.68 -8.65 -5.66
C LYS A 43 5.37 -8.91 -6.40
N PHE A 44 4.50 -7.90 -6.44
CA PHE A 44 3.31 -7.93 -7.28
C PHE A 44 3.46 -6.92 -8.41
N GLU A 45 4.01 -7.40 -9.51
CA GLU A 45 4.29 -6.60 -10.68
C GLU A 45 3.05 -6.45 -11.56
N TYR A 46 2.76 -5.24 -11.96
CA TYR A 46 1.71 -4.93 -12.93
C TYR A 46 2.03 -3.61 -13.63
N TYR A 47 1.76 -3.56 -14.91
CA TYR A 47 1.86 -2.34 -15.67
C TYR A 47 0.55 -1.56 -15.61
N THR A 48 0.62 -0.28 -15.27
CA THR A 48 -0.54 0.60 -15.30
C THR A 48 -0.15 2.02 -15.70
N THR A 49 -0.97 2.62 -16.56
CA THR A 49 -0.95 4.05 -16.86
C THR A 49 -2.17 4.72 -16.23
N ALA A 50 -2.20 6.04 -16.21
CA ALA A 50 -3.37 6.78 -15.72
C ALA A 50 -4.67 6.35 -16.42
N LEU A 51 -4.61 6.05 -17.72
CA LEU A 51 -5.75 5.62 -18.52
C LEU A 51 -6.15 4.16 -18.24
N THR A 52 -5.18 3.23 -18.17
CA THR A 52 -5.46 1.79 -17.99
C THR A 52 -5.76 1.43 -16.55
N ARG A 53 -5.48 2.32 -15.59
CA ARG A 53 -5.80 2.16 -14.18
C ARG A 53 -7.26 1.75 -13.98
N ARG A 54 -8.20 2.52 -14.49
CA ARG A 54 -9.63 2.30 -14.27
C ARG A 54 -10.13 1.01 -14.90
N LEU A 55 -9.64 0.69 -16.12
CA LEU A 55 -10.12 -0.46 -16.88
C LEU A 55 -9.70 -1.82 -16.29
N PHE A 56 -8.52 -1.89 -15.66
CA PHE A 56 -7.93 -3.16 -15.24
C PHE A 56 -7.73 -3.31 -13.73
N GLN A 57 -8.07 -2.29 -12.93
CA GLN A 57 -7.85 -2.32 -11.48
C GLN A 57 -8.60 -3.45 -10.79
N THR A 58 -9.82 -3.74 -11.20
CA THR A 58 -10.62 -4.84 -10.65
C THR A 58 -9.95 -6.20 -10.90
N ARG A 59 -9.51 -6.46 -12.14
CA ARG A 59 -8.81 -7.72 -12.49
C ARG A 59 -7.49 -7.87 -11.74
N ARG A 60 -6.77 -6.76 -11.54
CA ARG A 60 -5.52 -6.75 -10.76
C ARG A 60 -5.79 -7.04 -9.29
N ALA A 61 -6.82 -6.42 -8.72
CA ALA A 61 -7.25 -6.69 -7.36
C ALA A 61 -7.64 -8.15 -7.16
N GLU A 62 -8.35 -8.76 -8.13
CA GLU A 62 -8.69 -10.18 -8.08
C GLU A 62 -7.45 -11.09 -8.13
N LYS A 63 -6.49 -10.80 -9.01
CA LYS A 63 -5.23 -11.56 -9.07
C LYS A 63 -4.44 -11.47 -7.75
N LEU A 64 -4.33 -10.26 -7.19
CA LEU A 64 -3.65 -10.05 -5.92
C LEU A 64 -4.40 -10.73 -4.77
N LEU A 65 -5.74 -10.64 -4.77
CA LEU A 65 -6.59 -11.30 -3.79
C LEU A 65 -6.36 -12.82 -3.79
N HIS A 66 -6.38 -13.46 -4.96
CA HIS A 66 -6.14 -14.91 -5.07
C HIS A 66 -4.74 -15.30 -4.57
N LYS A 67 -3.71 -14.51 -4.92
CA LYS A 67 -2.35 -14.77 -4.47
C LYS A 67 -2.22 -14.61 -2.95
N ALA A 68 -2.79 -13.55 -2.39
CA ALA A 68 -2.80 -13.29 -0.95
C ALA A 68 -3.59 -14.35 -0.17
N LEU A 69 -4.71 -14.82 -0.74
CA LEU A 69 -5.53 -15.90 -0.16
C LEU A 69 -4.74 -17.21 -0.08
N GLY A 70 -4.03 -17.61 -1.13
CA GLY A 70 -3.17 -18.81 -1.09
C GLY A 70 -2.17 -18.77 0.05
N TYR A 71 -1.49 -17.63 0.26
CA TYR A 71 -0.60 -17.48 1.41
C TYR A 71 -1.34 -17.56 2.75
N ALA A 72 -2.51 -16.95 2.86
CA ALA A 72 -3.30 -16.98 4.09
C ALA A 72 -3.80 -18.40 4.42
N GLU A 73 -4.22 -19.16 3.43
CA GLU A 73 -4.63 -20.57 3.55
C GLU A 73 -3.46 -21.47 3.96
N ASP A 74 -2.24 -21.15 3.50
CA ASP A 74 -1.00 -21.81 3.92
C ASP A 74 -0.51 -21.36 5.31
N GLY A 75 -1.29 -20.55 6.02
CA GLY A 75 -0.99 -20.09 7.38
C GLY A 75 0.02 -18.95 7.47
N TRP A 76 0.27 -18.21 6.38
CA TRP A 76 1.09 -17.00 6.41
C TRP A 76 0.30 -15.81 6.92
N THR A 77 0.97 -14.93 7.65
CA THR A 77 0.47 -13.58 7.94
C THR A 77 0.70 -12.71 6.70
N VAL A 78 -0.38 -12.15 6.15
CA VAL A 78 -0.31 -11.32 4.95
C VAL A 78 -0.20 -9.85 5.32
N ARG A 79 0.83 -9.19 4.82
CA ARG A 79 1.11 -7.76 4.92
C ARG A 79 1.32 -7.17 3.53
N MET A 80 1.07 -5.88 3.37
CA MET A 80 1.21 -5.23 2.05
C MET A 80 1.92 -3.88 2.17
N ILE A 81 2.80 -3.59 1.22
CA ILE A 81 3.47 -2.30 1.05
C ILE A 81 3.06 -1.77 -0.31
N GLY A 82 2.43 -0.61 -0.36
CA GLY A 82 2.00 0.01 -1.60
C GLY A 82 2.55 1.42 -1.76
N HIS A 83 2.92 1.78 -2.98
CA HIS A 83 3.28 3.16 -3.34
C HIS A 83 2.23 3.75 -4.27
N SER A 84 1.86 5.00 -4.02
CA SER A 84 0.97 5.76 -4.90
C SER A 84 -0.33 4.99 -5.22
N ASN A 85 -0.60 4.70 -6.49
CA ASN A 85 -1.77 3.92 -6.93
C ASN A 85 -1.76 2.45 -6.45
N GLY A 86 -0.63 1.89 -6.04
CA GLY A 86 -0.56 0.57 -5.42
C GLY A 86 -1.38 0.52 -4.13
N CYS A 87 -1.51 1.66 -3.44
CA CYS A 87 -2.34 1.76 -2.24
C CYS A 87 -3.84 1.58 -2.54
N ASP A 88 -4.34 2.12 -3.66
CA ASP A 88 -5.73 1.89 -4.11
C ASP A 88 -5.99 0.40 -4.38
N LEU A 89 -5.00 -0.32 -4.92
CA LEU A 89 -5.11 -1.75 -5.15
C LEU A 89 -5.22 -2.54 -3.83
N ILE A 90 -4.47 -2.14 -2.80
CA ILE A 90 -4.57 -2.74 -1.45
C ILE A 90 -5.98 -2.56 -0.87
N ALA A 91 -6.54 -1.35 -0.93
CA ALA A 91 -7.90 -1.09 -0.46
C ALA A 91 -8.94 -1.98 -1.15
N ARG A 92 -8.84 -2.11 -2.48
CA ARG A 92 -9.73 -2.98 -3.27
C ARG A 92 -9.62 -4.45 -2.91
N VAL A 93 -8.43 -4.96 -2.64
CA VAL A 93 -8.22 -6.34 -2.18
C VAL A 93 -8.89 -6.55 -0.83
N ALA A 94 -8.68 -5.65 0.12
CA ALA A 94 -9.27 -5.74 1.45
C ALA A 94 -10.81 -5.71 1.41
N LEU A 95 -11.38 -4.77 0.65
CA LEU A 95 -12.84 -4.66 0.49
C LEU A 95 -13.44 -5.83 -0.27
N ALA A 96 -12.73 -6.36 -1.28
CA ALA A 96 -13.17 -7.55 -2.01
C ALA A 96 -13.16 -8.79 -1.12
N ALA A 97 -12.16 -8.97 -0.26
CA ALA A 97 -12.10 -10.04 0.72
C ALA A 97 -13.27 -9.95 1.71
N ALA A 98 -13.55 -8.75 2.23
CA ALA A 98 -14.68 -8.51 3.12
C ALA A 98 -16.02 -8.78 2.44
N LYS A 99 -16.22 -8.28 1.21
CA LYS A 99 -17.46 -8.50 0.43
C LYS A 99 -17.71 -9.98 0.12
N LYS A 100 -16.66 -10.74 -0.18
CA LYS A 100 -16.73 -12.18 -0.44
C LYS A 100 -16.78 -13.00 0.85
N GLN A 101 -16.78 -12.36 2.00
CA GLN A 101 -16.79 -13.02 3.32
C GLN A 101 -15.67 -14.08 3.47
N ILE A 102 -14.45 -13.74 3.08
CA ILE A 102 -13.28 -14.62 3.16
C ILE A 102 -12.64 -14.46 4.56
N PRO A 103 -12.96 -15.30 5.54
CA PRO A 103 -12.52 -15.11 6.93
C PRO A 103 -11.03 -15.36 7.11
N THR A 104 -10.43 -16.17 6.24
CA THR A 104 -9.02 -16.54 6.29
C THR A 104 -8.09 -15.41 5.84
N LEU A 105 -8.57 -14.48 5.00
CA LEU A 105 -7.76 -13.36 4.53
C LEU A 105 -8.11 -12.07 5.28
N ARG A 106 -7.26 -11.76 6.25
CA ARG A 106 -7.21 -10.46 6.92
C ARG A 106 -5.81 -9.90 6.78
N LEU A 107 -5.70 -8.69 6.26
CA LEU A 107 -4.40 -8.02 6.17
C LEU A 107 -3.96 -7.58 7.57
N ASP A 108 -2.81 -8.08 8.03
CA ASP A 108 -2.29 -7.81 9.37
C ASP A 108 -1.80 -6.37 9.51
N SER A 109 -1.00 -5.90 8.54
CA SER A 109 -0.64 -4.50 8.38
C SER A 109 -0.57 -4.13 6.92
N VAL A 110 -0.83 -2.85 6.63
CA VAL A 110 -0.60 -2.25 5.32
C VAL A 110 0.19 -0.96 5.49
N HIS A 111 1.23 -0.81 4.66
CA HIS A 111 2.11 0.35 4.63
C HIS A 111 1.87 1.12 3.33
N LEU A 112 1.31 2.32 3.45
CA LEU A 112 0.82 3.14 2.36
C LEU A 112 1.81 4.29 2.14
N ILE A 113 2.62 4.18 1.10
CA ILE A 113 3.67 5.16 0.77
C ILE A 113 3.13 6.13 -0.28
N ALA A 114 3.10 7.43 0.05
CA ALA A 114 2.56 8.49 -0.79
C ALA A 114 1.21 8.11 -1.44
N PRO A 115 0.20 7.66 -0.66
CA PRO A 115 -0.96 6.96 -1.19
C PRO A 115 -1.86 7.86 -2.04
N ALA A 116 -2.06 7.44 -3.29
CA ALA A 116 -3.04 7.99 -4.24
C ALA A 116 -4.34 7.16 -4.17
N ALA A 117 -4.96 7.11 -2.99
CA ALA A 117 -6.13 6.30 -2.68
C ALA A 117 -7.16 7.11 -1.90
N GLU A 118 -8.41 6.66 -1.86
CA GLU A 118 -9.48 7.30 -1.11
C GLU A 118 -9.43 6.90 0.37
N ASP A 119 -9.54 7.87 1.25
CA ASP A 119 -9.61 7.66 2.70
C ASP A 119 -10.85 6.87 3.11
N ALA A 120 -11.97 7.04 2.40
CA ALA A 120 -13.21 6.30 2.64
C ALA A 120 -13.05 4.78 2.48
N ASP A 121 -12.27 4.34 1.49
CA ASP A 121 -12.03 2.92 1.23
C ASP A 121 -11.22 2.27 2.37
N PHE A 122 -10.18 2.96 2.85
CA PHE A 122 -9.42 2.49 4.01
C PHE A 122 -10.20 2.57 5.31
N ALA A 123 -11.01 3.62 5.51
CA ALA A 123 -11.92 3.72 6.64
C ALA A 123 -12.86 2.50 6.69
N GLN A 124 -13.47 2.16 5.56
CA GLN A 124 -14.35 1.00 5.45
C GLN A 124 -13.60 -0.32 5.71
N ALA A 125 -12.42 -0.50 5.12
CA ALA A 125 -11.61 -1.71 5.29
C ALA A 125 -11.14 -1.91 6.73
N VAL A 126 -10.80 -0.83 7.44
CA VAL A 126 -10.49 -0.85 8.87
C VAL A 126 -11.74 -1.17 9.68
N GLN A 127 -12.85 -0.49 9.42
CA GLN A 127 -14.10 -0.65 10.16
C GLN A 127 -14.66 -2.07 10.08
N CYS A 128 -14.66 -2.68 8.89
CA CYS A 128 -15.12 -4.08 8.71
C CYS A 128 -14.09 -5.14 9.14
N GLY A 129 -12.89 -4.74 9.59
CA GLY A 129 -11.86 -5.64 10.09
C GLY A 129 -11.03 -6.33 9.02
N ALA A 130 -11.19 -5.99 7.73
CA ALA A 130 -10.38 -6.55 6.64
C ALA A 130 -8.91 -6.15 6.73
N ILE A 131 -8.61 -4.99 7.35
CA ILE A 131 -7.26 -4.54 7.68
C ILE A 131 -7.17 -4.34 9.20
N ARG A 132 -6.11 -4.85 9.82
CA ARG A 132 -5.89 -4.69 11.26
C ARG A 132 -5.19 -3.37 11.58
N ARG A 133 -4.10 -3.05 10.86
CA ARG A 133 -3.31 -1.82 11.03
C ARG A 133 -3.01 -1.17 9.69
N VAL A 134 -3.06 0.15 9.66
CA VAL A 134 -2.70 0.98 8.50
C VAL A 134 -1.62 1.95 8.92
N HIS A 135 -0.52 1.99 8.19
CA HIS A 135 0.57 2.93 8.36
C HIS A 135 0.66 3.81 7.11
N ILE A 136 0.58 5.13 7.28
CA ILE A 136 0.54 6.11 6.20
C ILE A 136 1.83 6.92 6.20
N TYR A 137 2.56 6.86 5.10
CA TYR A 137 3.79 7.62 4.85
C TYR A 137 3.49 8.66 3.78
N GLY A 138 2.91 9.78 4.21
CA GLY A 138 2.43 10.83 3.34
C GLY A 138 3.23 12.13 3.46
N SER A 139 2.79 13.14 2.73
CA SER A 139 3.29 14.52 2.87
C SER A 139 2.21 15.50 2.42
N ALA A 140 1.92 16.50 3.24
CA ALA A 140 1.04 17.61 2.85
C ALA A 140 1.58 18.39 1.65
N ASN A 141 2.92 18.37 1.44
CA ASN A 141 3.63 19.05 0.36
C ASN A 141 3.89 18.16 -0.87
N ASP A 142 3.25 17.01 -0.98
CA ASP A 142 3.34 16.14 -2.17
C ASP A 142 2.70 16.82 -3.41
N LYS A 143 3.55 17.48 -4.21
CA LYS A 143 3.12 18.21 -5.40
C LYS A 143 2.45 17.33 -6.44
N ALA A 144 2.84 16.05 -6.55
CA ALA A 144 2.23 15.12 -7.49
C ALA A 144 0.78 14.81 -7.08
N LEU A 145 0.54 14.55 -5.80
CA LEU A 145 -0.82 14.34 -5.28
C LEU A 145 -1.66 15.62 -5.29
N GLN A 146 -1.04 16.79 -4.99
CA GLN A 146 -1.73 18.08 -5.09
C GLN A 146 -2.18 18.36 -6.53
N ALA A 147 -1.29 18.18 -7.52
CA ALA A 147 -1.62 18.34 -8.93
C ALA A 147 -2.67 17.32 -9.41
N ALA A 148 -2.56 16.06 -8.97
CA ALA A 148 -3.55 15.04 -9.22
C ALA A 148 -4.91 15.38 -8.59
N GLY A 149 -4.94 15.95 -7.39
CA GLY A 149 -6.15 16.40 -6.70
C GLY A 149 -6.84 17.58 -7.40
N LEU A 150 -6.07 18.53 -7.97
CA LEU A 150 -6.61 19.63 -8.77
C LEU A 150 -7.21 19.13 -10.09
N SER A 151 -6.52 18.24 -10.78
CA SER A 151 -7.03 17.59 -11.99
C SER A 151 -8.21 16.65 -11.70
N ALA A 152 -8.25 16.05 -10.50
CA ALA A 152 -9.35 15.20 -10.08
C ALA A 152 -10.67 15.96 -9.93
N LYS A 153 -10.66 17.21 -9.50
CA LYS A 153 -11.88 18.05 -9.48
C LYS A 153 -12.45 18.23 -10.88
N LEU A 154 -11.59 18.35 -11.90
CA LEU A 154 -11.99 18.42 -13.31
C LEU A 154 -12.34 17.03 -13.89
N LEU A 155 -11.62 15.99 -13.45
CA LEU A 155 -11.71 14.63 -13.97
C LEU A 155 -12.62 13.72 -13.14
N ASN A 156 -13.08 14.14 -11.95
CA ASN A 156 -14.10 13.43 -11.16
C ASN A 156 -15.42 13.29 -11.94
N PHE A 157 -15.72 14.23 -12.84
CA PHE A 157 -16.83 14.08 -13.78
C PHE A 157 -16.66 12.84 -14.68
N VAL A 158 -15.42 12.39 -14.92
CA VAL A 158 -15.09 11.19 -15.71
C VAL A 158 -14.63 10.02 -14.83
N GLY A 159 -14.64 10.18 -13.49
CA GLY A 159 -14.24 9.14 -12.51
C GLY A 159 -12.75 8.76 -12.57
N LEU A 160 -11.89 9.67 -13.03
CA LEU A 160 -10.44 9.50 -13.08
C LEU A 160 -9.72 10.10 -11.87
N GLY A 161 -10.46 10.46 -10.82
CA GLY A 161 -9.92 11.05 -9.60
C GLY A 161 -8.88 10.15 -8.94
N PHE A 162 -7.79 10.78 -8.48
CA PHE A 162 -6.83 10.14 -7.59
C PHE A 162 -7.22 10.52 -6.16
N GLY A 163 -7.25 9.56 -5.25
CA GLY A 163 -7.50 9.84 -3.85
C GLY A 163 -6.41 10.68 -3.21
N SER A 164 -6.75 11.33 -2.14
CA SER A 164 -5.91 12.31 -1.44
C SER A 164 -5.38 11.84 -0.09
N LEU A 165 -5.45 10.55 0.21
CA LEU A 165 -5.06 9.99 1.50
C LEU A 165 -3.61 10.37 1.89
N GLY A 166 -2.68 10.43 0.93
CA GLY A 166 -1.30 10.86 1.18
C GLY A 166 -1.14 12.32 1.63
N LEU A 167 -2.14 13.16 1.38
CA LEU A 167 -2.21 14.55 1.85
C LEU A 167 -2.95 14.70 3.18
N ARG A 168 -3.75 13.70 3.58
CA ARG A 168 -4.73 13.78 4.68
C ARG A 168 -4.65 12.62 5.67
N GLY A 169 -3.54 11.89 5.71
CA GLY A 169 -3.36 10.70 6.54
C GLY A 169 -3.75 10.91 8.01
N LYS A 170 -3.43 12.09 8.55
CA LYS A 170 -3.76 12.47 9.91
C LYS A 170 -5.26 12.38 10.23
N ALA A 171 -6.13 12.83 9.31
CA ALA A 171 -7.56 12.79 9.53
C ALA A 171 -8.10 11.36 9.67
N LEU A 172 -7.52 10.40 8.92
CA LEU A 172 -7.87 9.00 9.06
C LEU A 172 -7.30 8.40 10.36
N ALA A 173 -6.09 8.77 10.75
CA ALA A 173 -5.46 8.32 11.99
C ALA A 173 -6.25 8.81 13.22
N ASP A 174 -6.68 10.08 13.24
CA ASP A 174 -7.50 10.65 14.32
C ASP A 174 -8.86 9.92 14.45
N ARG A 175 -9.41 9.41 13.34
CA ARG A 175 -10.66 8.65 13.32
C ARG A 175 -10.52 7.22 13.84
N PHE A 176 -9.36 6.59 13.69
CA PHE A 176 -9.11 5.20 14.08
C PHE A 176 -7.85 5.07 14.93
N PRO A 177 -7.84 5.65 16.16
CA PRO A 177 -6.68 5.60 17.04
C PRO A 177 -6.29 4.16 17.37
N GLY A 178 -4.98 3.88 17.40
CA GLY A 178 -4.43 2.54 17.64
C GLY A 178 -4.58 1.55 16.49
N ARG A 179 -5.21 1.96 15.38
CA ARG A 179 -5.34 1.13 14.17
C ARG A 179 -4.80 1.80 12.92
N VAL A 180 -4.84 3.13 12.84
CA VAL A 180 -4.25 3.91 11.77
C VAL A 180 -3.19 4.82 12.36
N PHE A 181 -2.02 4.81 11.76
CA PHE A 181 -0.84 5.56 12.20
C PHE A 181 -0.36 6.44 11.06
N ASP A 182 -0.20 7.73 11.33
CA ASP A 182 0.31 8.72 10.36
C ASP A 182 1.79 9.00 10.63
N HIS A 183 2.63 8.67 9.66
CA HIS A 183 4.08 8.89 9.66
C HIS A 183 4.49 9.96 8.64
N SER A 184 3.55 10.83 8.26
CA SER A 184 3.77 11.85 7.23
C SER A 184 4.92 12.80 7.58
N ARG A 185 5.67 13.22 6.54
CA ARG A 185 6.80 14.14 6.64
C ARG A 185 6.70 15.23 5.59
N ASP A 186 6.49 16.47 6.02
CA ASP A 186 6.21 17.60 5.13
C ASP A 186 7.33 17.94 4.15
N HIS A 187 8.58 17.56 4.47
CA HIS A 187 9.74 17.79 3.59
C HIS A 187 9.97 16.68 2.56
N TYR A 188 9.12 15.63 2.54
CA TYR A 188 9.21 14.54 1.56
C TYR A 188 8.29 14.81 0.36
N GLY A 189 8.79 14.52 -0.84
CA GLY A 189 7.99 14.50 -2.06
C GLY A 189 7.47 13.10 -2.36
N HIS A 190 6.67 12.98 -3.43
CA HIS A 190 6.00 11.74 -3.84
C HIS A 190 6.93 10.52 -3.94
N SER A 191 8.13 10.70 -4.50
CA SER A 191 9.09 9.62 -4.73
C SER A 191 10.23 9.57 -3.69
N THR A 192 10.25 10.47 -2.71
CA THR A 192 11.35 10.54 -1.73
C THR A 192 11.41 9.26 -0.90
N TRP A 193 10.27 8.75 -0.49
CA TRP A 193 10.14 7.55 0.33
C TRP A 193 10.69 6.28 -0.33
N ILE A 194 10.53 6.16 -1.65
CA ILE A 194 10.95 5.00 -2.45
C ILE A 194 12.27 5.22 -3.19
N GLY A 195 12.86 6.39 -3.04
CA GLY A 195 14.17 6.76 -3.56
C GLY A 195 15.21 6.79 -2.44
N LEU A 196 15.80 7.95 -2.22
CA LEU A 196 16.88 8.13 -1.23
C LEU A 196 16.52 7.69 0.20
N ALA A 197 15.26 7.77 0.59
CA ALA A 197 14.79 7.38 1.91
C ALA A 197 14.41 5.90 2.02
N LEU A 198 14.43 5.12 0.93
CA LEU A 198 13.91 3.75 0.91
C LEU A 198 14.51 2.83 1.99
N PRO A 199 15.85 2.82 2.24
CA PRO A 199 16.40 1.97 3.29
C PRO A 199 15.85 2.30 4.68
N GLY A 200 15.70 3.59 4.99
CA GLY A 200 15.08 4.07 6.23
C GLY A 200 13.60 3.72 6.31
N THR A 201 12.87 3.88 5.20
CA THR A 201 11.44 3.51 5.11
C THR A 201 11.21 2.03 5.36
N VAL A 202 12.02 1.16 4.77
CA VAL A 202 11.91 -0.30 5.00
C VAL A 202 12.20 -0.65 6.45
N ARG A 203 13.21 -0.02 7.05
CA ARG A 203 13.53 -0.22 8.47
C ARG A 203 12.36 0.21 9.37
N GLU A 204 11.76 1.37 9.15
CA GLU A 204 10.58 1.84 9.90
C GLU A 204 9.40 0.87 9.74
N ILE A 205 9.15 0.34 8.54
CA ILE A 205 8.12 -0.67 8.29
C ILE A 205 8.34 -1.89 9.18
N LEU A 206 9.58 -2.41 9.25
CA LEU A 206 9.91 -3.57 10.05
C LEU A 206 9.77 -3.30 11.56
N GLU A 207 10.18 -2.11 12.00
CA GLU A 207 10.04 -1.67 13.40
C GLU A 207 8.56 -1.57 13.80
N HIS A 208 7.70 -0.97 12.97
CA HIS A 208 6.27 -0.87 13.22
C HIS A 208 5.55 -2.23 13.19
N ASP A 209 6.06 -3.16 12.45
CA ASP A 209 5.54 -4.52 12.36
C ASP A 209 6.17 -5.48 13.37
N GLU A 210 7.03 -4.98 14.26
CA GLU A 210 7.68 -5.75 15.32
C GLU A 210 8.47 -6.95 14.77
N ILE A 211 9.05 -6.80 13.58
CA ILE A 211 9.93 -7.81 13.00
C ILE A 211 11.32 -7.65 13.62
N LEU A 212 11.84 -8.73 14.20
CA LEU A 212 13.20 -8.75 14.73
C LEU A 212 14.19 -8.58 13.57
N ILE A 213 14.95 -7.49 13.64
CA ILE A 213 16.04 -7.21 12.70
C ILE A 213 17.28 -7.90 13.27
N PRO A 214 17.91 -8.81 12.49
CA PRO A 214 19.10 -9.54 12.94
C PRO A 214 20.31 -8.63 13.12
#